data_5da71b8835d03610333122190742a0df
#
_entry.id   5da71b8835d03610333122190742a0df
#
_cell.length_a   1.000
_cell.length_b   1.000
_cell.length_c   1.000
_cell.angle_alpha   90.00
_cell.angle_beta   90.00
_cell.angle_gamma   90.00
#
_symmetry.space_group_name_H-M   'P 1'
#
loop_
_entity.id
_entity.type
_entity.pdbx_description
1 polymer ?
#
loop_
_entity_poly.entity_id
_entity_poly.type
_entity_poly.pdbx_seq_one_letter_code
_entity_poly.pdbx_strand_id
1 'polypeptide(L)'
;MKKTILIMCLAAIVAACTSKPVEQAWVKVEGNKFIAPDGSELVFRGLCFSDPVKLVSEGQWTERYFAEAADWGANVVRFAVHPANINAMGWDATFEAMDQGIEWAKQHGMYVIMDWHSIGNLKDAKYTNPMYNTTLEETFKFWRTVAQRYNDEPTVALYELFNEPTVTGPDTGACTWEEWKGIQEQIIDTVRTYNPNAVCLCAGFNWAYDLTPVAVAPIERENVAYVSHPYPMKREQPWEEQWEADFGFVADKYPVICTEIGFCLENELGPHIPVISTDVYGHHLTEYFEKKGISFTVWCFDTSWSPTLITDWNFTPSTQGRFFKEYLQKKAAE
;
A
#
# COMPACT_ATOMS: atom_id res chain seq x y z
N MET A 1 23.10 -80.98 -24.30
CA MET A 1 22.27 -79.79 -24.72
C MET A 1 22.21 -78.82 -23.54
N LYS A 2 23.05 -77.79 -23.60
CA LYS A 2 23.07 -76.67 -22.59
C LYS A 2 22.24 -75.52 -23.11
N LYS A 3 21.16 -75.15 -22.43
CA LYS A 3 20.35 -73.97 -22.75
C LYS A 3 20.95 -72.76 -22.03
N THR A 4 21.43 -71.82 -22.80
CA THR A 4 21.92 -70.50 -22.33
C THR A 4 20.71 -69.58 -22.22
N ILE A 5 20.42 -69.09 -21.04
CA ILE A 5 19.39 -68.07 -20.81
C ILE A 5 20.08 -66.68 -20.89
N LEU A 6 19.66 -65.91 -21.85
CA LEU A 6 20.10 -64.51 -22.02
C LEU A 6 19.19 -63.60 -21.18
N ILE A 7 19.72 -62.97 -20.13
CA ILE A 7 19.01 -62.01 -19.31
C ILE A 7 19.29 -60.62 -19.95
N MET A 8 18.24 -60.03 -20.54
CA MET A 8 18.25 -58.65 -20.98
C MET A 8 17.96 -57.70 -19.79
N CYS A 9 18.97 -57.00 -19.31
CA CYS A 9 18.76 -55.90 -18.37
C CYS A 9 18.24 -54.66 -19.12
N LEU A 10 16.99 -54.32 -18.88
CA LEU A 10 16.39 -53.08 -19.33
C LEU A 10 16.80 -51.97 -18.36
N ALA A 11 17.73 -51.10 -18.76
CA ALA A 11 18.08 -49.90 -18.01
C ALA A 11 17.00 -48.80 -18.26
N ALA A 12 16.15 -48.59 -17.27
CA ALA A 12 15.22 -47.48 -17.30
C ALA A 12 16.00 -46.16 -17.05
N ILE A 13 16.15 -45.34 -18.06
CA ILE A 13 16.66 -43.97 -17.93
C ILE A 13 15.51 -43.12 -17.32
N VAL A 14 15.60 -42.83 -16.05
CA VAL A 14 14.76 -41.83 -15.40
C VAL A 14 15.30 -40.47 -15.81
N ALA A 15 14.67 -39.84 -16.79
CA ALA A 15 14.92 -38.45 -17.11
C ALA A 15 14.35 -37.60 -15.94
N ALA A 16 15.21 -37.17 -15.04
CA ALA A 16 14.86 -36.15 -14.06
C ALA A 16 14.58 -34.84 -14.82
N CYS A 17 13.32 -34.52 -15.05
CA CYS A 17 12.94 -33.16 -15.41
C CYS A 17 13.28 -32.24 -14.24
N THR A 18 14.44 -31.63 -14.26
CA THR A 18 14.72 -30.46 -13.43
C THR A 18 13.88 -29.32 -14.00
N SER A 19 12.67 -29.15 -13.47
CA SER A 19 11.94 -27.88 -13.66
C SER A 19 12.85 -26.77 -13.14
N LYS A 20 13.22 -25.84 -14.03
CA LYS A 20 13.83 -24.57 -13.56
C LYS A 20 12.92 -24.02 -12.48
N PRO A 21 13.46 -23.46 -11.37
CA PRO A 21 12.62 -22.73 -10.41
C PRO A 21 11.80 -21.74 -11.23
N VAL A 22 10.49 -21.74 -11.04
CA VAL A 22 9.62 -20.70 -11.59
C VAL A 22 10.14 -19.43 -10.94
N GLU A 23 10.75 -18.56 -11.75
CA GLU A 23 11.21 -17.26 -11.30
C GLU A 23 9.97 -16.55 -10.74
N GLN A 24 9.99 -16.26 -9.46
CA GLN A 24 8.85 -15.62 -8.79
C GLN A 24 8.63 -14.27 -9.44
N ALA A 25 7.54 -14.12 -10.18
CA ALA A 25 7.29 -12.95 -10.97
C ALA A 25 6.75 -11.82 -10.08
N TRP A 26 7.33 -10.64 -10.18
CA TRP A 26 7.01 -9.45 -9.39
C TRP A 26 6.11 -8.50 -10.17
N VAL A 27 5.31 -7.73 -9.42
CA VAL A 27 4.70 -6.52 -9.97
C VAL A 27 5.82 -5.54 -10.32
N LYS A 28 5.70 -4.86 -11.46
CA LYS A 28 6.66 -3.86 -11.92
C LYS A 28 5.94 -2.63 -12.46
N VAL A 29 6.70 -1.57 -12.67
CA VAL A 29 6.24 -0.35 -13.32
C VAL A 29 6.72 -0.30 -14.76
N GLU A 30 5.81 -0.07 -15.70
CA GLU A 30 6.13 0.24 -17.10
C GLU A 30 5.36 1.49 -17.54
N GLY A 31 6.09 2.57 -17.82
CA GLY A 31 5.46 3.87 -18.09
C GLY A 31 4.62 4.35 -16.91
N ASN A 32 3.33 4.54 -17.15
CA ASN A 32 2.38 4.99 -16.12
C ASN A 32 1.50 3.85 -15.58
N LYS A 33 1.95 2.60 -15.71
CA LYS A 33 1.18 1.41 -15.33
C LYS A 33 1.89 0.55 -14.31
N PHE A 34 1.12 -0.07 -13.42
CA PHE A 34 1.56 -1.28 -12.75
C PHE A 34 1.29 -2.47 -13.67
N ILE A 35 2.26 -3.38 -13.75
CA ILE A 35 2.18 -4.58 -14.58
C ILE A 35 2.24 -5.80 -13.66
N ALA A 36 1.24 -6.64 -13.80
CA ALA A 36 1.16 -7.92 -13.09
C ALA A 36 2.21 -8.92 -13.58
N PRO A 37 2.49 -9.99 -12.82
CA PRO A 37 3.44 -11.04 -13.19
C PRO A 37 3.20 -11.69 -14.55
N ASP A 38 1.97 -11.75 -15.02
CA ASP A 38 1.60 -12.31 -16.33
C ASP A 38 1.74 -11.32 -17.50
N GLY A 39 2.16 -10.08 -17.21
CA GLY A 39 2.34 -9.01 -18.18
C GLY A 39 1.09 -8.17 -18.44
N SER A 40 -0.03 -8.45 -17.78
CA SER A 40 -1.24 -7.63 -17.88
C SER A 40 -1.14 -6.33 -17.08
N GLU A 41 -1.90 -5.30 -17.47
CA GLU A 41 -2.06 -4.10 -16.68
C GLU A 41 -2.76 -4.44 -15.36
N LEU A 42 -2.26 -3.90 -14.25
CA LEU A 42 -2.81 -4.11 -12.92
C LEU A 42 -3.26 -2.77 -12.33
N VAL A 43 -4.52 -2.71 -11.89
CA VAL A 43 -5.03 -1.61 -11.08
C VAL A 43 -5.32 -2.14 -9.68
N PHE A 44 -4.62 -1.62 -8.70
CA PHE A 44 -4.86 -1.95 -7.31
C PHE A 44 -6.13 -1.26 -6.81
N ARG A 45 -7.03 -2.04 -6.26
CA ARG A 45 -8.26 -1.58 -5.60
C ARG A 45 -8.42 -2.35 -4.31
N GLY A 46 -8.36 -1.67 -3.18
CA GLY A 46 -8.36 -2.41 -1.93
C GLY A 46 -8.63 -1.58 -0.68
N LEU A 47 -8.21 -2.12 0.44
CA LEU A 47 -8.54 -1.63 1.76
C LEU A 47 -7.27 -1.29 2.55
N CYS A 48 -7.32 -0.17 3.25
CA CYS A 48 -6.31 0.16 4.24
C CYS A 48 -6.70 -0.50 5.56
N PHE A 49 -5.84 -1.39 6.07
CA PHE A 49 -5.98 -1.97 7.39
C PHE A 49 -5.45 -0.98 8.43
N SER A 50 -6.03 -0.98 9.61
CA SER A 50 -5.40 -0.31 10.73
C SER A 50 -4.10 -1.02 11.13
N ASP A 51 -3.35 -0.42 12.06
CA ASP A 51 -2.05 -0.92 12.46
C ASP A 51 -2.09 -2.40 12.89
N PRO A 52 -1.21 -3.28 12.34
CA PRO A 52 -1.14 -4.68 12.72
C PRO A 52 -1.02 -4.91 14.23
N VAL A 53 -0.24 -4.09 14.94
CA VAL A 53 -0.06 -4.18 16.40
C VAL A 53 -1.38 -3.89 17.14
N LYS A 54 -2.13 -2.87 16.69
CA LYS A 54 -3.48 -2.59 17.21
C LYS A 54 -4.39 -3.80 17.01
N LEU A 55 -4.47 -4.32 15.79
CA LEU A 55 -5.33 -5.48 15.47
C LEU A 55 -4.94 -6.74 16.26
N VAL A 56 -3.65 -6.99 16.46
CA VAL A 56 -3.17 -8.07 17.35
C VAL A 56 -3.66 -7.85 18.77
N SER A 57 -3.50 -6.63 19.30
CA SER A 57 -3.91 -6.32 20.68
C SER A 57 -5.42 -6.42 20.93
N GLU A 58 -6.21 -6.20 19.89
CA GLU A 58 -7.67 -6.34 19.90
C GLU A 58 -8.16 -7.75 19.53
N GLY A 59 -7.24 -8.68 19.22
CA GLY A 59 -7.57 -10.05 18.79
C GLY A 59 -8.24 -10.12 17.42
N GLN A 60 -8.05 -9.09 16.58
CA GLN A 60 -8.66 -8.98 15.25
C GLN A 60 -7.70 -9.31 14.10
N TRP A 61 -6.39 -9.43 14.37
CA TRP A 61 -5.42 -9.88 13.37
C TRP A 61 -5.56 -11.38 13.13
N THR A 62 -6.51 -11.75 12.28
CA THR A 62 -6.93 -13.13 12.04
C THR A 62 -7.14 -13.39 10.55
N GLU A 63 -7.05 -14.63 10.11
CA GLU A 63 -7.35 -15.02 8.72
C GLU A 63 -8.74 -14.53 8.27
N ARG A 64 -9.75 -14.56 9.15
CA ARG A 64 -11.09 -14.06 8.86
C ARG A 64 -11.09 -12.58 8.43
N TYR A 65 -10.22 -11.75 9.02
CA TYR A 65 -10.12 -10.33 8.67
C TYR A 65 -9.67 -10.13 7.22
N PHE A 66 -8.76 -10.97 6.75
CA PHE A 66 -8.28 -10.99 5.35
C PHE A 66 -9.32 -11.60 4.41
N ALA A 67 -9.99 -12.68 4.83
CA ALA A 67 -11.07 -13.28 4.05
C ALA A 67 -12.20 -12.28 3.77
N GLU A 68 -12.61 -11.49 4.77
CA GLU A 68 -13.63 -10.44 4.61
C GLU A 68 -13.16 -9.32 3.67
N ALA A 69 -11.90 -8.92 3.72
CA ALA A 69 -11.36 -7.95 2.77
C ALA A 69 -11.41 -8.47 1.33
N ALA A 70 -11.08 -9.73 1.11
CA ALA A 70 -11.19 -10.40 -0.18
C ALA A 70 -12.66 -10.54 -0.63
N ASP A 71 -13.61 -10.85 0.28
CA ASP A 71 -15.05 -10.87 0.01
C ASP A 71 -15.58 -9.50 -0.45
N TRP A 72 -14.97 -8.42 0.04
CA TRP A 72 -15.27 -7.08 -0.46
C TRP A 72 -14.74 -6.82 -1.88
N GLY A 73 -13.94 -7.71 -2.45
CA GLY A 73 -13.36 -7.59 -3.78
C GLY A 73 -12.01 -6.88 -3.82
N ALA A 74 -11.35 -6.74 -2.68
CA ALA A 74 -10.01 -6.16 -2.62
C ALA A 74 -8.98 -7.08 -3.30
N ASN A 75 -8.10 -6.51 -4.13
CA ASN A 75 -6.91 -7.19 -4.66
C ASN A 75 -5.60 -6.74 -4.00
N VAL A 76 -5.69 -5.81 -3.07
CA VAL A 76 -4.57 -5.30 -2.28
C VAL A 76 -5.04 -4.87 -0.89
N VAL A 77 -4.19 -5.07 0.11
CA VAL A 77 -4.39 -4.54 1.47
C VAL A 77 -3.17 -3.75 1.90
N ARG A 78 -3.37 -2.66 2.63
CA ARG A 78 -2.31 -1.80 3.12
C ARG A 78 -2.13 -1.97 4.61
N PHE A 79 -0.91 -2.28 5.05
CA PHE A 79 -0.55 -2.40 6.46
C PHE A 79 0.02 -1.08 6.96
N ALA A 80 -0.74 -0.35 7.77
CA ALA A 80 -0.35 0.93 8.34
C ALA A 80 0.54 0.73 9.59
N VAL A 81 1.85 0.59 9.42
CA VAL A 81 2.79 0.29 10.51
C VAL A 81 3.27 1.56 11.20
N HIS A 82 2.76 1.85 12.39
CA HIS A 82 3.14 3.04 13.16
C HIS A 82 4.45 2.87 13.92
N PRO A 83 5.35 3.87 13.90
CA PRO A 83 6.61 3.83 14.64
C PRO A 83 6.45 3.53 16.12
N ALA A 84 5.49 4.18 16.79
CA ALA A 84 5.26 3.97 18.21
C ALA A 84 4.77 2.57 18.54
N ASN A 85 3.93 1.99 17.68
CA ASN A 85 3.33 0.68 17.91
C ASN A 85 4.34 -0.46 17.71
N ILE A 86 5.15 -0.42 16.65
CA ILE A 86 6.22 -1.40 16.45
C ILE A 86 7.24 -1.36 17.60
N ASN A 87 7.54 -0.17 18.12
CA ASN A 87 8.43 -0.01 19.27
C ASN A 87 7.79 -0.52 20.57
N ALA A 88 6.47 -0.38 20.74
CA ALA A 88 5.75 -0.87 21.92
C ALA A 88 5.60 -2.39 21.95
N MET A 89 5.25 -3.01 20.84
CA MET A 89 5.12 -4.48 20.72
C MET A 89 6.48 -5.18 20.62
N GLY A 90 7.48 -4.49 20.05
CA GLY A 90 8.77 -5.04 19.70
C GLY A 90 8.84 -5.45 18.21
N TRP A 91 9.99 -5.20 17.61
CA TRP A 91 10.21 -5.41 16.16
C TRP A 91 9.97 -6.85 15.73
N ASP A 92 10.57 -7.82 16.45
CA ASP A 92 10.45 -9.24 16.08
C ASP A 92 9.00 -9.71 16.11
N ALA A 93 8.26 -9.41 17.20
CA ALA A 93 6.86 -9.79 17.34
C ALA A 93 5.95 -9.11 16.29
N THR A 94 6.25 -7.84 15.94
CA THR A 94 5.51 -7.14 14.89
C THR A 94 5.75 -7.76 13.51
N PHE A 95 7.00 -8.11 13.20
CA PHE A 95 7.32 -8.75 11.93
C PHE A 95 6.76 -10.19 11.85
N GLU A 96 6.73 -10.94 12.96
CA GLU A 96 6.06 -12.26 13.00
C GLU A 96 4.55 -12.12 12.73
N ALA A 97 3.89 -11.11 13.28
CA ALA A 97 2.49 -10.83 12.98
C ALA A 97 2.29 -10.43 11.50
N MET A 98 3.16 -9.59 10.95
CA MET A 98 3.09 -9.20 9.53
C MET A 98 3.34 -10.39 8.59
N ASP A 99 4.29 -11.29 8.90
CA ASP A 99 4.49 -12.53 8.14
C ASP A 99 3.21 -13.36 8.03
N GLN A 100 2.52 -13.51 9.15
CA GLN A 100 1.26 -14.25 9.17
C GLN A 100 0.18 -13.53 8.35
N GLY A 101 0.11 -12.19 8.43
CA GLY A 101 -0.81 -11.38 7.62
C GLY A 101 -0.52 -11.48 6.13
N ILE A 102 0.76 -11.46 5.73
CA ILE A 102 1.19 -11.64 4.33
C ILE A 102 0.77 -13.01 3.81
N GLU A 103 0.94 -14.05 4.61
CA GLU A 103 0.51 -15.40 4.23
C GLU A 103 -1.02 -15.47 4.02
N TRP A 104 -1.82 -14.82 4.88
CA TRP A 104 -3.27 -14.75 4.69
C TRP A 104 -3.65 -13.90 3.46
N ALA A 105 -2.99 -12.76 3.22
CA ALA A 105 -3.21 -11.99 2.01
C ALA A 105 -2.96 -12.82 0.75
N LYS A 106 -1.85 -13.57 0.72
CA LYS A 106 -1.47 -14.48 -0.35
C LYS A 106 -2.50 -15.60 -0.57
N GLN A 107 -3.00 -16.22 0.51
CA GLN A 107 -4.03 -17.26 0.45
C GLN A 107 -5.33 -16.74 -0.18
N HIS A 108 -5.65 -15.47 0.05
CA HIS A 108 -6.83 -14.80 -0.51
C HIS A 108 -6.56 -14.03 -1.81
N GLY A 109 -5.39 -14.19 -2.44
CA GLY A 109 -5.05 -13.59 -3.74
C GLY A 109 -4.88 -12.09 -3.72
N MET A 110 -4.55 -11.52 -2.57
CA MET A 110 -4.31 -10.08 -2.40
C MET A 110 -2.82 -9.77 -2.31
N TYR A 111 -2.43 -8.64 -2.90
CA TYR A 111 -1.13 -8.02 -2.66
C TYR A 111 -1.10 -7.24 -1.35
N VAL A 112 0.09 -6.91 -0.88
CA VAL A 112 0.31 -6.11 0.33
C VAL A 112 1.08 -4.84 -0.03
N ILE A 113 0.59 -3.70 0.47
CA ILE A 113 1.34 -2.45 0.59
C ILE A 113 1.90 -2.41 2.01
N MET A 114 3.22 -2.39 2.14
CA MET A 114 3.88 -2.11 3.41
C MET A 114 4.05 -0.60 3.56
N ASP A 115 3.47 -0.01 4.59
CA ASP A 115 3.49 1.43 4.81
C ASP A 115 4.20 1.78 6.13
N TRP A 116 5.19 2.66 6.06
CA TRP A 116 5.76 3.30 7.24
C TRP A 116 4.89 4.48 7.64
N HIS A 117 3.92 4.19 8.52
CA HIS A 117 2.80 5.07 8.82
C HIS A 117 3.17 6.20 9.77
N SER A 118 3.94 7.14 9.28
CA SER A 118 4.31 8.37 10.00
C SER A 118 3.72 9.60 9.34
N ILE A 119 3.34 10.60 10.15
CA ILE A 119 2.81 11.90 9.70
C ILE A 119 3.68 13.00 10.28
N GLY A 120 4.43 13.69 9.43
CA GLY A 120 5.30 14.77 9.90
C GLY A 120 6.43 15.12 8.95
N ASN A 121 7.44 15.78 9.51
CA ASN A 121 8.67 16.16 8.80
C ASN A 121 9.82 15.23 9.24
N LEU A 122 10.09 14.23 8.43
CA LEU A 122 11.13 13.24 8.71
C LEU A 122 12.55 13.88 8.76
N LYS A 123 12.80 14.90 7.91
CA LYS A 123 14.09 15.61 7.87
C LYS A 123 14.45 16.22 9.23
N ASP A 124 13.49 16.89 9.84
CA ASP A 124 13.68 17.62 11.09
C ASP A 124 13.23 16.82 12.33
N ALA A 125 12.71 15.59 12.12
CA ALA A 125 12.10 14.73 13.14
C ALA A 125 11.02 15.46 13.95
N LYS A 126 10.09 16.15 13.23
CA LYS A 126 9.00 16.93 13.83
C LYS A 126 7.66 16.32 13.49
N TYR A 127 6.94 15.99 14.55
CA TYR A 127 5.64 15.30 14.48
C TYR A 127 4.65 15.95 15.43
N THR A 128 3.37 15.98 15.06
CA THR A 128 2.31 16.59 15.89
C THR A 128 1.70 15.60 16.88
N ASN A 129 1.93 14.29 16.69
CA ASN A 129 1.44 13.24 17.57
C ASN A 129 2.56 12.22 17.83
N PRO A 130 2.80 11.83 19.09
CA PRO A 130 3.83 10.84 19.45
C PRO A 130 3.73 9.48 18.73
N MET A 131 2.53 9.10 18.27
CA MET A 131 2.30 7.86 17.50
C MET A 131 3.15 7.81 16.22
N TYR A 132 3.42 8.96 15.63
CA TYR A 132 4.15 9.11 14.36
C TYR A 132 5.64 9.40 14.53
N ASN A 133 6.12 9.55 15.78
CA ASN A 133 7.52 9.90 16.04
C ASN A 133 8.46 8.82 15.50
N THR A 134 9.34 9.24 14.61
CA THR A 134 10.40 8.40 14.04
C THR A 134 11.64 9.25 13.75
N THR A 135 12.71 8.62 13.32
CA THR A 135 13.94 9.29 12.87
C THR A 135 14.35 8.77 11.49
N LEU A 136 15.24 9.47 10.81
CA LEU A 136 15.86 8.96 9.58
C LEU A 136 16.48 7.58 9.82
N GLU A 137 17.23 7.41 10.90
CA GLU A 137 17.88 6.14 11.24
C GLU A 137 16.86 5.01 11.42
N GLU A 138 15.78 5.26 12.16
CA GLU A 138 14.71 4.29 12.38
C GLU A 138 13.96 3.96 11.08
N THR A 139 13.66 4.97 10.26
CA THR A 139 13.04 4.79 8.95
C THR A 139 13.91 3.94 8.03
N PHE A 140 15.22 4.20 7.98
CA PHE A 140 16.15 3.37 7.22
C PHE A 140 16.30 1.96 7.81
N LYS A 141 16.26 1.80 9.13
CA LYS A 141 16.22 0.49 9.78
C LYS A 141 14.97 -0.29 9.36
N PHE A 142 13.80 0.34 9.38
CA PHE A 142 12.55 -0.29 8.98
C PHE A 142 12.62 -0.79 7.53
N TRP A 143 12.99 0.07 6.60
CA TRP A 143 13.05 -0.29 5.18
C TRP A 143 14.11 -1.32 4.86
N ARG A 144 15.24 -1.30 5.55
CA ARG A 144 16.25 -2.35 5.45
C ARG A 144 15.70 -3.69 5.92
N THR A 145 15.01 -3.70 7.05
CA THR A 145 14.43 -4.93 7.61
C THR A 145 13.34 -5.49 6.69
N VAL A 146 12.41 -4.64 6.22
CA VAL A 146 11.37 -5.03 5.26
C VAL A 146 11.99 -5.60 3.99
N ALA A 147 12.94 -4.88 3.39
CA ALA A 147 13.55 -5.30 2.12
C ALA A 147 14.36 -6.59 2.25
N GLN A 148 15.03 -6.83 3.38
CA GLN A 148 15.75 -8.08 3.65
C GLN A 148 14.79 -9.25 3.89
N ARG A 149 13.72 -9.02 4.66
CA ARG A 149 12.79 -10.07 5.08
C ARG A 149 11.92 -10.56 3.93
N TYR A 150 11.50 -9.64 3.06
CA TYR A 150 10.54 -9.91 1.98
C TYR A 150 11.16 -9.86 0.58
N ASN A 151 12.47 -10.07 0.47
CA ASN A 151 13.17 -10.06 -0.82
C ASN A 151 12.74 -11.17 -1.79
N ASP A 152 12.15 -12.24 -1.29
CA ASP A 152 11.64 -13.38 -2.05
C ASP A 152 10.10 -13.53 -1.93
N GLU A 153 9.39 -12.51 -1.39
CA GLU A 153 7.94 -12.54 -1.19
C GLU A 153 7.22 -11.49 -2.06
N PRO A 154 6.83 -11.82 -3.29
CA PRO A 154 6.20 -10.90 -4.24
C PRO A 154 4.79 -10.46 -3.85
N THR A 155 4.16 -11.10 -2.84
CA THR A 155 2.91 -10.63 -2.27
C THR A 155 3.07 -9.24 -1.66
N VAL A 156 4.24 -8.93 -1.06
CA VAL A 156 4.61 -7.58 -0.61
C VAL A 156 5.09 -6.77 -1.82
N ALA A 157 4.15 -6.36 -2.65
CA ALA A 157 4.45 -5.77 -3.95
C ALA A 157 4.86 -4.30 -3.86
N LEU A 158 4.30 -3.55 -2.91
CA LEU A 158 4.41 -2.09 -2.83
C LEU A 158 4.95 -1.65 -1.47
N TYR A 159 5.95 -0.75 -1.49
CA TYR A 159 6.68 -0.23 -0.34
C TYR A 159 6.42 1.27 -0.23
N GLU A 160 5.48 1.68 0.62
CA GLU A 160 5.13 3.09 0.82
C GLU A 160 6.08 3.73 1.82
N LEU A 161 7.02 4.51 1.29
CA LEU A 161 8.23 4.93 2.00
C LEU A 161 7.96 5.80 3.22
N PHE A 162 6.89 6.58 3.20
CA PHE A 162 6.44 7.44 4.30
C PHE A 162 5.02 7.90 4.03
N ASN A 163 4.11 7.67 4.96
CA ASN A 163 2.68 7.88 4.79
C ASN A 163 2.31 9.33 4.42
N GLU A 164 2.53 10.29 5.31
CA GLU A 164 2.06 11.67 5.11
C GLU A 164 3.12 12.73 5.46
N PRO A 165 3.94 13.14 4.50
CA PRO A 165 4.87 14.24 4.70
C PRO A 165 4.15 15.58 4.93
N THR A 166 4.46 16.22 6.07
CA THR A 166 3.95 17.56 6.42
C THR A 166 5.13 18.46 6.77
N VAL A 167 5.35 19.50 5.99
CA VAL A 167 6.58 20.30 6.07
C VAL A 167 6.34 21.80 6.16
N THR A 168 5.10 22.22 6.39
CA THR A 168 4.72 23.62 6.47
C THR A 168 4.09 23.95 7.81
N GLY A 169 4.67 24.89 8.52
CA GLY A 169 4.14 25.42 9.76
C GLY A 169 5.17 25.46 10.88
N PRO A 170 4.87 26.22 11.95
CA PRO A 170 5.80 26.41 13.07
C PRO A 170 6.12 25.11 13.80
N ASP A 171 5.19 24.16 13.79
CA ASP A 171 5.31 22.90 14.53
C ASP A 171 5.96 21.77 13.71
N THR A 172 5.92 21.85 12.37
CA THR A 172 6.41 20.79 11.47
C THR A 172 7.72 21.16 10.74
N GLY A 173 8.26 22.35 10.97
CA GLY A 173 9.53 22.79 10.36
C GLY A 173 9.41 23.08 8.87
N ALA A 174 10.54 22.99 8.17
CA ALA A 174 10.63 23.26 6.74
C ALA A 174 11.44 22.15 6.05
N CYS A 175 10.96 21.74 4.89
CA CYS A 175 11.65 20.82 3.99
C CYS A 175 11.32 21.20 2.56
N THR A 176 12.33 21.39 1.70
CA THR A 176 12.11 21.60 0.28
C THR A 176 11.81 20.29 -0.42
N TRP A 177 11.27 20.39 -1.65
CA TRP A 177 11.05 19.18 -2.44
C TRP A 177 12.36 18.46 -2.76
N GLU A 178 13.41 19.18 -3.08
CA GLU A 178 14.73 18.60 -3.36
C GLU A 178 15.29 17.83 -2.17
N GLU A 179 15.10 18.34 -0.95
CA GLU A 179 15.52 17.66 0.28
C GLU A 179 14.68 16.39 0.52
N TRP A 180 13.36 16.48 0.35
CA TRP A 180 12.46 15.37 0.51
C TRP A 180 12.67 14.29 -0.58
N LYS A 181 12.81 14.70 -1.84
CA LYS A 181 13.19 13.83 -2.95
C LYS A 181 14.48 13.08 -2.64
N GLY A 182 15.51 13.79 -2.18
CA GLY A 182 16.79 13.19 -1.81
C GLY A 182 16.69 12.16 -0.68
N ILE A 183 15.81 12.37 0.31
CA ILE A 183 15.54 11.40 1.37
C ILE A 183 14.84 10.17 0.80
N GLN A 184 13.80 10.33 0.00
CA GLN A 184 13.08 9.24 -0.63
C GLN A 184 14.02 8.40 -1.52
N GLU A 185 14.87 9.03 -2.32
CA GLU A 185 15.85 8.34 -3.16
C GLU A 185 16.86 7.52 -2.35
N GLN A 186 17.33 8.03 -1.20
CA GLN A 186 18.20 7.27 -0.29
C GLN A 186 17.47 6.07 0.34
N ILE A 187 16.18 6.19 0.67
CA ILE A 187 15.37 5.06 1.14
C ILE A 187 15.22 4.03 0.03
N ILE A 188 14.92 4.45 -1.21
CA ILE A 188 14.83 3.56 -2.37
C ILE A 188 16.15 2.82 -2.57
N ASP A 189 17.28 3.50 -2.54
CA ASP A 189 18.61 2.89 -2.68
C ASP A 189 18.88 1.85 -1.58
N THR A 190 18.41 2.11 -0.35
CA THR A 190 18.47 1.16 0.75
C THR A 190 17.61 -0.08 0.48
N VAL A 191 16.37 0.10 0.02
CA VAL A 191 15.48 -1.00 -0.38
C VAL A 191 16.11 -1.83 -1.49
N ARG A 192 16.62 -1.17 -2.55
CA ARG A 192 17.22 -1.83 -3.72
C ARG A 192 18.46 -2.66 -3.41
N THR A 193 19.18 -2.31 -2.34
CA THR A 193 20.33 -3.11 -1.89
C THR A 193 19.93 -4.55 -1.54
N TYR A 194 18.70 -4.76 -1.09
CA TYR A 194 18.22 -6.06 -0.60
C TYR A 194 17.07 -6.63 -1.44
N ASN A 195 16.19 -5.77 -1.95
CA ASN A 195 15.09 -6.16 -2.83
C ASN A 195 15.03 -5.26 -4.07
N PRO A 196 15.67 -5.67 -5.18
CA PRO A 196 15.67 -4.89 -6.41
C PRO A 196 14.29 -4.87 -7.11
N ASN A 197 13.38 -5.76 -6.75
CA ASN A 197 12.09 -5.92 -7.43
C ASN A 197 10.96 -5.07 -6.81
N ALA A 198 11.08 -4.66 -5.54
CA ALA A 198 10.02 -3.90 -4.86
C ALA A 198 9.66 -2.62 -5.61
N VAL A 199 8.37 -2.35 -5.76
CA VAL A 199 7.88 -1.04 -6.24
C VAL A 199 7.83 -0.08 -5.05
N CYS A 200 8.53 1.05 -5.13
CA CYS A 200 8.56 2.05 -4.09
C CYS A 200 7.51 3.14 -4.36
N LEU A 201 6.69 3.44 -3.35
CA LEU A 201 5.67 4.46 -3.40
C LEU A 201 6.16 5.75 -2.74
N CYS A 202 6.13 6.85 -3.49
CA CYS A 202 6.71 8.14 -3.12
C CYS A 202 5.63 9.19 -2.89
N ALA A 203 5.49 9.67 -1.67
CA ALA A 203 4.51 10.68 -1.30
C ALA A 203 5.02 12.11 -1.54
N GLY A 204 4.13 12.98 -2.00
CA GLY A 204 4.34 14.43 -2.03
C GLY A 204 4.01 15.09 -0.69
N PHE A 205 3.86 16.42 -0.70
CA PHE A 205 3.58 17.19 0.51
C PHE A 205 2.07 17.34 0.80
N ASN A 206 1.74 18.17 1.79
CA ASN A 206 0.38 18.45 2.22
C ASN A 206 -0.38 17.17 2.64
N TRP A 207 0.24 16.38 3.54
CA TRP A 207 -0.30 15.08 3.95
C TRP A 207 -0.50 14.17 2.72
N ALA A 208 0.59 13.94 1.98
CA ALA A 208 0.65 13.15 0.75
C ALA A 208 -0.30 13.60 -0.39
N TYR A 209 -0.96 14.77 -0.29
CA TYR A 209 -1.95 15.19 -1.29
C TYR A 209 -1.32 15.79 -2.56
N ASP A 210 -0.31 16.65 -2.39
CA ASP A 210 0.24 17.52 -3.45
C ASP A 210 1.43 16.86 -4.17
N LEU A 211 1.25 16.58 -5.45
CA LEU A 211 2.30 16.07 -6.34
C LEU A 211 2.79 17.11 -7.35
N THR A 212 2.42 18.38 -7.22
CA THR A 212 2.86 19.43 -8.16
C THR A 212 4.38 19.54 -8.34
N PRO A 213 5.23 19.29 -7.32
CA PRO A 213 6.67 19.32 -7.51
C PRO A 213 7.23 18.26 -8.47
N VAL A 214 6.51 17.14 -8.64
CA VAL A 214 6.90 16.04 -9.55
C VAL A 214 6.97 16.51 -11.01
N ALA A 215 6.19 17.52 -11.38
CA ALA A 215 6.22 18.09 -12.73
C ALA A 215 7.61 18.62 -13.13
N VAL A 216 8.37 19.12 -12.17
CA VAL A 216 9.67 19.76 -12.37
C VAL A 216 10.83 18.83 -12.00
N ALA A 217 10.71 18.11 -10.89
CA ALA A 217 11.78 17.27 -10.34
C ALA A 217 11.24 15.92 -9.89
N PRO A 218 10.92 15.00 -10.79
CA PRO A 218 10.50 13.65 -10.44
C PRO A 218 11.60 12.87 -9.71
N ILE A 219 11.23 11.80 -9.02
CA ILE A 219 12.16 10.82 -8.44
C ILE A 219 13.00 10.20 -9.57
N GLU A 220 14.32 10.21 -9.43
CA GLU A 220 15.25 9.71 -10.43
C GLU A 220 15.65 8.25 -10.14
N ARG A 221 14.66 7.41 -9.92
CA ARG A 221 14.80 5.97 -9.71
C ARG A 221 13.74 5.23 -10.52
N GLU A 222 14.07 4.02 -10.97
CA GLU A 222 13.13 3.15 -11.67
C GLU A 222 12.19 2.44 -10.70
N ASN A 223 11.12 1.84 -11.23
CA ASN A 223 10.15 1.03 -10.49
C ASN A 223 9.57 1.77 -9.28
N VAL A 224 9.14 3.02 -9.51
CA VAL A 224 8.50 3.88 -8.52
C VAL A 224 7.10 4.30 -8.97
N ALA A 225 6.24 4.59 -8.01
CA ALA A 225 4.93 5.18 -8.21
C ALA A 225 4.72 6.32 -7.22
N TYR A 226 3.74 7.18 -7.47
CA TYR A 226 3.46 8.33 -6.62
C TYR A 226 2.18 8.14 -5.82
N VAL A 227 2.17 8.69 -4.61
CA VAL A 227 1.06 8.60 -3.66
C VAL A 227 0.34 9.94 -3.54
N SER A 228 -1.01 9.91 -3.53
CA SER A 228 -1.84 11.03 -3.11
C SER A 228 -2.95 10.60 -2.16
N HIS A 229 -3.31 11.49 -1.20
CA HIS A 229 -4.42 11.30 -0.24
C HIS A 229 -5.49 12.39 -0.46
N PRO A 230 -6.34 12.25 -1.51
CA PRO A 230 -7.33 13.25 -1.88
C PRO A 230 -8.61 13.16 -1.02
N TYR A 231 -8.52 13.49 0.25
CA TYR A 231 -9.73 13.58 1.08
C TYR A 231 -10.65 14.75 0.67
N PRO A 232 -11.98 14.67 0.88
CA PRO A 232 -12.97 15.57 0.29
C PRO A 232 -12.72 17.05 0.53
N MET A 233 -12.34 17.43 1.74
CA MET A 233 -12.16 18.83 2.16
C MET A 233 -10.77 19.41 1.81
N LYS A 234 -9.92 18.63 1.12
CA LYS A 234 -8.63 19.15 0.58
C LYS A 234 -8.88 20.21 -0.48
N ARG A 235 -10.00 20.07 -1.22
CA ARG A 235 -10.47 21.03 -2.24
C ARG A 235 -11.98 21.18 -2.21
N GLU A 236 -12.48 22.32 -2.65
CA GLU A 236 -13.90 22.54 -2.90
C GLU A 236 -14.30 21.96 -4.28
N GLN A 237 -15.60 21.76 -4.50
CA GLN A 237 -16.11 21.39 -5.82
C GLN A 237 -15.94 22.54 -6.82
N PRO A 238 -15.70 22.26 -8.11
CA PRO A 238 -15.55 20.93 -8.72
C PRO A 238 -14.20 20.30 -8.41
N TRP A 239 -14.20 19.04 -7.96
CA TRP A 239 -12.97 18.38 -7.51
C TRP A 239 -12.04 17.97 -8.65
N GLU A 240 -12.57 17.46 -9.77
CA GLU A 240 -11.78 16.82 -10.82
C GLU A 240 -10.72 17.75 -11.44
N GLU A 241 -11.08 19.02 -11.69
CA GLU A 241 -10.14 20.00 -12.25
C GLU A 241 -8.99 20.29 -11.28
N GLN A 242 -9.28 20.28 -9.99
CA GLN A 242 -8.29 20.50 -8.94
C GLN A 242 -7.44 19.25 -8.70
N TRP A 243 -8.04 18.04 -8.70
CA TRP A 243 -7.29 16.80 -8.66
C TRP A 243 -6.33 16.67 -9.84
N GLU A 244 -6.78 17.03 -11.05
CA GLU A 244 -5.92 17.03 -12.23
C GLU A 244 -4.71 17.97 -12.06
N ALA A 245 -4.93 19.16 -11.50
CA ALA A 245 -3.87 20.14 -11.28
C ALA A 245 -2.91 19.75 -10.14
N ASP A 246 -3.41 19.11 -9.07
CA ASP A 246 -2.64 18.85 -7.84
C ASP A 246 -1.87 17.52 -7.89
N PHE A 247 -2.45 16.45 -8.49
CA PHE A 247 -1.81 15.12 -8.54
C PHE A 247 -2.13 14.29 -9.79
N GLY A 248 -3.30 14.49 -10.40
CA GLY A 248 -3.78 13.62 -11.48
C GLY A 248 -2.96 13.68 -12.75
N PHE A 249 -2.36 14.82 -13.05
CA PHE A 249 -1.45 14.99 -14.20
C PHE A 249 -0.23 14.05 -14.13
N VAL A 250 0.15 13.60 -12.93
CA VAL A 250 1.26 12.65 -12.74
C VAL A 250 0.92 11.30 -13.37
N ALA A 251 -0.36 10.90 -13.33
CA ALA A 251 -0.83 9.62 -13.90
C ALA A 251 -0.68 9.54 -15.44
N ASP A 252 -0.38 10.65 -16.11
CA ASP A 252 -0.08 10.62 -17.55
C ASP A 252 1.32 10.06 -17.85
N LYS A 253 2.22 10.01 -16.87
CA LYS A 253 3.63 9.61 -17.04
C LYS A 253 4.09 8.51 -16.07
N TYR A 254 3.53 8.45 -14.88
CA TYR A 254 3.91 7.54 -13.80
C TYR A 254 2.67 6.89 -13.19
N PRO A 255 2.76 5.69 -12.62
CA PRO A 255 1.64 5.15 -11.88
C PRO A 255 1.36 6.05 -10.66
N VAL A 256 0.08 6.28 -10.40
CA VAL A 256 -0.40 6.94 -9.18
C VAL A 256 -1.28 5.97 -8.41
N ILE A 257 -1.09 5.94 -7.10
CA ILE A 257 -1.95 5.21 -6.18
C ILE A 257 -2.40 6.14 -5.05
N CYS A 258 -3.70 6.23 -4.82
CA CYS A 258 -4.25 6.93 -3.67
C CYS A 258 -4.37 5.96 -2.51
N THR A 259 -3.32 5.85 -1.70
CA THR A 259 -3.23 4.86 -0.62
C THR A 259 -4.14 5.16 0.56
N GLU A 260 -4.66 6.39 0.65
CA GLU A 260 -5.76 6.73 1.53
C GLU A 260 -6.80 7.57 0.81
N ILE A 261 -8.02 7.06 0.78
CA ILE A 261 -9.22 7.76 0.37
C ILE A 261 -10.35 7.41 1.33
N GLY A 262 -11.38 8.23 1.37
CA GLY A 262 -12.56 7.93 2.15
C GLY A 262 -13.39 9.17 2.43
N PHE A 263 -14.58 8.94 2.98
CA PHE A 263 -15.47 10.01 3.44
C PHE A 263 -16.28 9.55 4.66
N CYS A 264 -16.78 10.51 5.41
CA CYS A 264 -17.57 10.28 6.60
C CYS A 264 -18.67 11.33 6.68
N LEU A 265 -19.87 10.92 7.01
CA LEU A 265 -20.95 11.89 7.28
C LEU A 265 -20.65 12.66 8.58
N GLU A 266 -21.12 13.89 8.65
CA GLU A 266 -20.89 14.78 9.79
C GLU A 266 -21.39 14.18 11.12
N ASN A 267 -22.39 13.31 11.08
CA ASN A 267 -23.00 12.68 12.25
C ASN A 267 -22.51 11.23 12.51
N GLU A 268 -21.52 10.75 11.77
CA GLU A 268 -20.90 9.44 12.01
C GLU A 268 -19.77 9.51 13.05
N LEU A 269 -19.22 8.36 13.44
CA LEU A 269 -18.15 8.27 14.41
C LEU A 269 -16.87 8.96 13.91
N GLY A 270 -16.35 9.91 14.69
CA GLY A 270 -15.06 10.55 14.47
C GLY A 270 -14.96 11.47 13.24
N PRO A 271 -16.05 12.19 12.84
CA PRO A 271 -15.96 13.09 11.72
C PRO A 271 -14.95 14.20 12.02
N HIS A 272 -14.11 14.51 11.05
CA HIS A 272 -13.14 15.60 11.14
C HIS A 272 -12.81 16.15 9.75
N ILE A 273 -12.30 17.35 9.70
CA ILE A 273 -11.73 17.88 8.45
C ILE A 273 -10.39 17.17 8.24
N PRO A 274 -10.13 16.61 7.06
CA PRO A 274 -10.79 16.85 5.75
C PRO A 274 -11.78 15.78 5.27
N VAL A 275 -12.23 14.83 6.08
CA VAL A 275 -12.94 13.62 5.63
C VAL A 275 -14.46 13.77 5.45
N ILE A 276 -15.05 14.88 5.93
CA ILE A 276 -16.52 15.07 5.94
C ILE A 276 -17.03 15.25 4.50
N SER A 277 -17.87 14.32 4.05
CA SER A 277 -18.57 14.36 2.76
C SER A 277 -19.67 13.28 2.69
N THR A 278 -20.17 13.01 1.47
CA THR A 278 -21.16 12.00 1.15
C THR A 278 -20.65 11.07 0.03
N ASP A 279 -21.48 10.11 -0.38
CA ASP A 279 -21.24 9.24 -1.53
C ASP A 279 -21.08 9.98 -2.86
N VAL A 280 -21.57 11.23 -2.96
CA VAL A 280 -21.29 12.09 -4.12
C VAL A 280 -19.78 12.25 -4.35
N TYR A 281 -19.01 12.46 -3.27
CA TYR A 281 -17.55 12.47 -3.36
C TYR A 281 -17.00 11.11 -3.84
N GLY A 282 -17.52 10.01 -3.27
CA GLY A 282 -17.11 8.66 -3.66
C GLY A 282 -17.31 8.38 -5.14
N HIS A 283 -18.46 8.79 -5.70
CA HIS A 283 -18.77 8.65 -7.14
C HIS A 283 -17.78 9.45 -8.00
N HIS A 284 -17.62 10.74 -7.75
CA HIS A 284 -16.68 11.57 -8.51
C HIS A 284 -15.24 11.02 -8.45
N LEU A 285 -14.81 10.58 -7.26
CA LEU A 285 -13.47 10.07 -7.07
C LEU A 285 -13.24 8.77 -7.86
N THR A 286 -14.15 7.80 -7.75
CA THR A 286 -14.01 6.52 -8.44
C THR A 286 -14.12 6.66 -9.96
N GLU A 287 -14.98 7.52 -10.47
CA GLU A 287 -15.09 7.82 -11.91
C GLU A 287 -13.80 8.48 -12.43
N TYR A 288 -13.23 9.42 -11.66
CA TYR A 288 -11.96 10.06 -12.00
C TYR A 288 -10.81 9.05 -12.03
N PHE A 289 -10.74 8.14 -11.04
CA PHE A 289 -9.71 7.11 -10.98
C PHE A 289 -9.80 6.13 -12.15
N GLU A 290 -11.00 5.68 -12.51
CA GLU A 290 -11.20 4.82 -13.69
C GLU A 290 -10.70 5.51 -14.97
N LYS A 291 -11.04 6.78 -15.15
CA LYS A 291 -10.60 7.57 -16.31
C LYS A 291 -9.08 7.69 -16.42
N LYS A 292 -8.38 7.80 -15.28
CA LYS A 292 -6.93 8.03 -15.21
C LYS A 292 -6.11 6.75 -14.99
N GLY A 293 -6.75 5.61 -14.70
CA GLY A 293 -6.06 4.37 -14.33
C GLY A 293 -5.38 4.45 -12.96
N ILE A 294 -5.90 5.28 -12.05
CA ILE A 294 -5.35 5.48 -10.71
C ILE A 294 -5.78 4.33 -9.79
N SER A 295 -4.82 3.73 -9.10
CA SER A 295 -5.03 2.72 -8.07
C SER A 295 -5.41 3.34 -6.73
N PHE A 296 -6.03 2.58 -5.81
CA PHE A 296 -6.35 3.11 -4.49
C PHE A 296 -6.53 2.05 -3.39
N THR A 297 -6.40 2.48 -2.12
CA THR A 297 -6.90 1.78 -0.94
C THR A 297 -7.77 2.70 -0.10
N VAL A 298 -8.85 2.16 0.45
CA VAL A 298 -9.84 2.94 1.22
C VAL A 298 -9.50 2.89 2.71
N TRP A 299 -9.40 4.03 3.33
CA TRP A 299 -9.23 4.19 4.78
C TRP A 299 -10.58 4.16 5.49
N CYS A 300 -10.79 3.41 6.53
CA CYS A 300 -9.97 2.39 7.13
C CYS A 300 -10.85 1.16 7.45
N PHE A 301 -10.36 -0.06 7.20
CA PHE A 301 -11.09 -1.30 7.50
C PHE A 301 -11.00 -1.60 9.01
N ASP A 302 -11.61 -0.73 9.80
CA ASP A 302 -11.55 -0.68 11.26
C ASP A 302 -12.86 -0.09 11.81
N THR A 303 -13.12 -0.30 13.09
CA THR A 303 -14.33 0.16 13.78
C THR A 303 -14.18 1.52 14.46
N SER A 304 -12.95 2.03 14.57
CA SER A 304 -12.63 3.22 15.38
C SER A 304 -11.75 4.25 14.68
N TRP A 305 -10.96 3.84 13.67
CA TRP A 305 -10.09 4.77 12.93
C TRP A 305 -10.86 5.39 11.77
N SER A 306 -11.38 6.59 12.03
CA SER A 306 -12.24 7.33 11.09
C SER A 306 -11.45 7.90 9.89
N PRO A 307 -12.09 7.92 8.70
CA PRO A 307 -13.42 7.38 8.37
C PRO A 307 -13.44 5.85 8.33
N THR A 308 -14.31 5.25 9.14
CA THR A 308 -14.37 3.79 9.28
C THR A 308 -15.12 3.14 8.13
N LEU A 309 -14.66 1.96 7.69
CA LEU A 309 -15.38 1.13 6.70
C LEU A 309 -16.38 0.16 7.35
N ILE A 310 -16.14 -0.22 8.60
CA ILE A 310 -16.99 -1.13 9.36
C ILE A 310 -17.37 -0.49 10.70
N THR A 311 -18.56 -0.85 11.22
CA THR A 311 -19.09 -0.32 12.48
C THR A 311 -18.89 -1.27 13.65
N ASP A 312 -18.61 -2.54 13.37
CA ASP A 312 -18.34 -3.59 14.35
C ASP A 312 -17.46 -4.69 13.76
N TRP A 313 -16.95 -5.58 14.63
CA TRP A 313 -16.11 -6.73 14.22
C TRP A 313 -16.91 -7.93 13.67
N ASN A 314 -18.22 -7.74 13.37
CA ASN A 314 -18.97 -8.61 12.47
C ASN A 314 -18.90 -8.11 11.01
N PHE A 315 -18.11 -7.07 10.77
CA PHE A 315 -17.89 -6.43 9.48
C PHE A 315 -19.13 -5.77 8.88
N THR A 316 -20.01 -5.25 9.77
CA THR A 316 -21.16 -4.45 9.34
C THR A 316 -20.66 -3.17 8.67
N PRO A 317 -20.96 -2.94 7.36
CA PRO A 317 -20.43 -1.78 6.66
C PRO A 317 -20.99 -0.45 7.20
N SER A 318 -20.15 0.57 7.33
CA SER A 318 -20.53 1.97 7.53
C SER A 318 -21.19 2.56 6.27
N THR A 319 -21.48 3.86 6.24
CA THR A 319 -21.99 4.52 5.03
C THR A 319 -20.98 4.42 3.88
N GLN A 320 -19.73 4.84 4.09
CA GLN A 320 -18.70 4.69 3.07
C GLN A 320 -18.37 3.20 2.81
N GLY A 321 -18.45 2.36 3.84
CA GLY A 321 -18.21 0.93 3.72
C GLY A 321 -19.17 0.25 2.73
N ARG A 322 -20.46 0.58 2.75
CA ARG A 322 -21.43 0.06 1.77
C ARG A 322 -21.07 0.50 0.35
N PHE A 323 -20.77 1.79 0.18
CA PHE A 323 -20.39 2.34 -1.12
C PHE A 323 -19.17 1.63 -1.71
N PHE A 324 -18.07 1.53 -0.94
CA PHE A 324 -16.85 0.92 -1.46
C PHE A 324 -16.94 -0.61 -1.57
N LYS A 325 -17.66 -1.30 -0.68
CA LYS A 325 -17.92 -2.75 -0.83
C LYS A 325 -18.61 -3.04 -2.16
N GLU A 326 -19.71 -2.34 -2.47
CA GLU A 326 -20.44 -2.51 -3.71
C GLU A 326 -19.58 -2.19 -4.93
N TYR A 327 -18.78 -1.12 -4.86
CA TYR A 327 -17.88 -0.74 -5.94
C TYR A 327 -16.79 -1.80 -6.18
N LEU A 328 -16.10 -2.25 -5.13
CA LEU A 328 -15.02 -3.23 -5.22
C LEU A 328 -15.54 -4.58 -5.74
N GLN A 329 -16.66 -5.07 -5.21
CA GLN A 329 -17.28 -6.32 -5.68
C GLN A 329 -17.68 -6.25 -7.16
N LYS A 330 -18.21 -5.11 -7.60
CA LYS A 330 -18.51 -4.89 -9.03
C LYS A 330 -17.24 -4.99 -9.87
N LYS A 331 -16.14 -4.34 -9.44
CA LYS A 331 -14.87 -4.34 -10.16
C LYS A 331 -14.15 -5.69 -10.17
N ALA A 332 -14.31 -6.48 -9.13
CA ALA A 332 -13.75 -7.82 -9.04
C ALA A 332 -14.49 -8.82 -9.96
N ALA A 333 -15.72 -8.50 -10.37
CA ALA A 333 -16.54 -9.34 -11.27
C ALA A 333 -16.35 -9.01 -12.77
N GLU A 334 -15.70 -7.87 -13.10
CA GLU A 334 -15.37 -7.45 -14.47
C GLU A 334 -14.12 -8.18 -14.98
#